data_7621b71d0a359ab972fc8a3d4e834766
#
_entry.id   7621b71d0a359ab972fc8a3d4e834766
#
_cell.length_a   1.000
_cell.length_b   1.000
_cell.length_c   1.000
_cell.angle_alpha   90.00
_cell.angle_beta   90.00
_cell.angle_gamma   90.00
#
_symmetry.space_group_name_H-M   'P 1'
#
loop_
_entity.id
_entity.type
_entity.pdbx_description
1 polymer ?
#
loop_
_entity_poly.entity_id
_entity_poly.type
_entity_poly.pdbx_seq_one_letter_code
_entity_poly.pdbx_strand_id
1 'polypeptide(L)'
;MDIHVVRAGETVSSVAARYGVPAGILAGVNGVAPDAPLAVGQTLVVRHPRELHTVASGESVYSIALRYGLSVRTLYQNNPALGGRSALYPGQTLVIAYDDTPTRTLAVNAYSYPFIRGGLLDAALPYLTYLTPFTYGIDADGTLLPLADEWLLAAAGQYRTAALMHLSTLTEEGRFDNARSTLILEEADAQDALMQSILETVQARHYFGLDVDFEYVLPEQREAYAAFITRLREALNPLGCPVVVALAPKTSAAQRGLLYEAHDYALLGAAANAVFLMTYEWGYTYGPPMAVAPLGQVRAVLDYALTAVAPEKIFMGIPLYGYDWPLPFVSGETRAESLSPVQAVERALRHGIAIQYDAAAQAPYYHYTDRGGREHAVWFEDARSIEAKLRLADEYHLQGVGYWNLTRPFPQNWAVLASLFDIETLL
;
A
#
# COMPACT_ATOMS: atom_id res chain seq x y z
N MET A 1 -20.64 6.11 -2.61
CA MET A 1 -19.94 5.04 -3.37
C MET A 1 -20.65 3.71 -3.19
N ASP A 2 -20.79 2.90 -4.26
CA ASP A 2 -21.27 1.51 -4.23
C ASP A 2 -20.20 0.58 -4.79
N ILE A 3 -20.20 -0.68 -4.36
CA ILE A 3 -19.38 -1.75 -4.95
C ILE A 3 -20.31 -2.74 -5.64
N HIS A 4 -20.30 -2.73 -6.98
CA HIS A 4 -21.06 -3.65 -7.78
C HIS A 4 -20.29 -4.96 -8.01
N VAL A 5 -20.95 -6.10 -7.82
CA VAL A 5 -20.42 -7.42 -8.14
C VAL A 5 -21.00 -7.88 -9.47
N VAL A 6 -20.14 -8.05 -10.47
CA VAL A 6 -20.49 -8.35 -11.85
C VAL A 6 -21.19 -9.72 -11.96
N ARG A 7 -22.31 -9.76 -12.68
CA ARG A 7 -23.10 -10.95 -13.00
C ARG A 7 -22.88 -11.39 -14.44
N ALA A 8 -23.24 -12.59 -14.75
CA ALA A 8 -23.13 -13.13 -16.10
C ALA A 8 -23.88 -12.24 -17.13
N GLY A 9 -23.21 -11.90 -18.22
CA GLY A 9 -23.76 -11.06 -19.31
C GLY A 9 -23.75 -9.55 -19.05
N GLU A 10 -23.29 -9.08 -17.90
CA GLU A 10 -23.14 -7.64 -17.65
C GLU A 10 -21.92 -7.07 -18.35
N THR A 11 -22.01 -5.81 -18.74
CA THR A 11 -20.95 -5.00 -19.35
C THR A 11 -20.77 -3.71 -18.56
N VAL A 12 -19.65 -3.01 -18.75
CA VAL A 12 -19.44 -1.68 -18.17
C VAL A 12 -20.64 -0.76 -18.45
N SER A 13 -21.13 -0.77 -19.71
CA SER A 13 -22.26 0.06 -20.13
C SER A 13 -23.57 -0.32 -19.41
N SER A 14 -23.87 -1.62 -19.25
CA SER A 14 -25.08 -2.06 -18.57
C SER A 14 -25.06 -1.74 -17.06
N VAL A 15 -23.89 -1.87 -16.42
CA VAL A 15 -23.69 -1.52 -15.01
C VAL A 15 -23.79 0.01 -14.86
N ALA A 16 -23.13 0.80 -15.72
CA ALA A 16 -23.21 2.26 -15.70
C ALA A 16 -24.65 2.75 -15.82
N ALA A 17 -25.43 2.18 -16.77
CA ALA A 17 -26.85 2.52 -16.94
C ALA A 17 -27.69 2.18 -15.70
N ARG A 18 -27.42 1.04 -15.03
CA ARG A 18 -28.11 0.65 -13.79
C ARG A 18 -27.94 1.69 -12.66
N TYR A 19 -26.74 2.25 -12.52
CA TYR A 19 -26.43 3.23 -11.47
C TYR A 19 -26.59 4.68 -11.92
N GLY A 20 -26.96 4.94 -13.17
CA GLY A 20 -27.13 6.28 -13.70
C GLY A 20 -25.83 7.09 -13.80
N VAL A 21 -24.68 6.41 -13.98
CA VAL A 21 -23.37 7.06 -14.12
C VAL A 21 -22.83 6.93 -15.55
N PRO A 22 -22.01 7.88 -16.05
CA PRO A 22 -21.41 7.77 -17.37
C PRO A 22 -20.47 6.56 -17.47
N ALA A 23 -20.62 5.73 -18.52
CA ALA A 23 -19.85 4.52 -18.69
C ALA A 23 -18.33 4.75 -18.76
N GLY A 24 -17.90 5.86 -19.39
CA GLY A 24 -16.48 6.24 -19.44
C GLY A 24 -15.90 6.60 -18.06
N ILE A 25 -16.72 7.20 -17.18
CA ILE A 25 -16.30 7.50 -15.80
C ILE A 25 -16.20 6.19 -14.99
N LEU A 26 -17.23 5.33 -15.08
CA LEU A 26 -17.18 4.01 -14.44
C LEU A 26 -15.94 3.20 -14.87
N ALA A 27 -15.66 3.16 -16.16
CA ALA A 27 -14.49 2.50 -16.73
C ALA A 27 -13.18 3.09 -16.16
N GLY A 28 -13.06 4.42 -16.18
CA GLY A 28 -11.88 5.14 -15.70
C GLY A 28 -11.60 4.94 -14.21
N VAL A 29 -12.64 4.96 -13.37
CA VAL A 29 -12.54 4.71 -11.91
C VAL A 29 -12.00 3.31 -11.64
N ASN A 30 -12.37 2.33 -12.46
CA ASN A 30 -11.99 0.92 -12.28
C ASN A 30 -10.75 0.50 -13.09
N GLY A 31 -10.17 1.40 -13.89
CA GLY A 31 -9.00 1.08 -14.71
C GLY A 31 -9.28 0.03 -15.80
N VAL A 32 -10.53 -0.08 -16.27
CA VAL A 32 -10.94 -0.99 -17.35
C VAL A 32 -11.27 -0.20 -18.62
N ALA A 33 -11.14 -0.84 -19.80
CA ALA A 33 -11.65 -0.22 -21.02
C ALA A 33 -13.19 -0.23 -21.05
N PRO A 34 -13.86 0.74 -21.68
CA PRO A 34 -15.34 0.81 -21.70
C PRO A 34 -16.02 -0.41 -22.32
N ASP A 35 -15.31 -1.09 -23.22
CA ASP A 35 -15.74 -2.30 -23.96
C ASP A 35 -15.07 -3.58 -23.44
N ALA A 36 -14.30 -3.51 -22.36
CA ALA A 36 -13.62 -4.67 -21.79
C ALA A 36 -14.63 -5.73 -21.34
N PRO A 37 -14.36 -7.01 -21.59
CA PRO A 37 -15.12 -8.10 -20.99
C PRO A 37 -14.90 -8.12 -19.48
N LEU A 38 -15.96 -8.43 -18.72
CA LEU A 38 -15.93 -8.49 -17.27
C LEU A 38 -16.01 -9.94 -16.79
N ALA A 39 -15.22 -10.28 -15.76
CA ALA A 39 -15.32 -11.58 -15.11
C ALA A 39 -16.53 -11.60 -14.15
N VAL A 40 -17.27 -12.72 -14.14
CA VAL A 40 -18.33 -12.91 -13.13
C VAL A 40 -17.74 -12.87 -11.74
N GLY A 41 -18.35 -12.13 -10.82
CA GLY A 41 -17.84 -11.94 -9.47
C GLY A 41 -16.76 -10.85 -9.32
N GLN A 42 -16.24 -10.29 -10.43
CA GLN A 42 -15.39 -9.10 -10.40
C GLN A 42 -16.15 -7.93 -9.77
N THR A 43 -15.44 -7.09 -9.01
CA THR A 43 -16.03 -5.86 -8.46
C THR A 43 -15.85 -4.67 -9.41
N LEU A 44 -16.81 -3.76 -9.41
CA LEU A 44 -16.70 -2.42 -9.98
C LEU A 44 -17.06 -1.38 -8.91
N VAL A 45 -16.18 -0.44 -8.66
CA VAL A 45 -16.44 0.71 -7.79
C VAL A 45 -17.26 1.71 -8.56
N VAL A 46 -18.44 2.06 -8.03
CA VAL A 46 -19.36 3.03 -8.61
C VAL A 46 -19.36 4.27 -7.73
N ARG A 47 -18.72 5.34 -8.19
CA ARG A 47 -18.80 6.67 -7.58
C ARG A 47 -19.83 7.52 -8.36
N HIS A 48 -20.64 8.28 -7.66
CA HIS A 48 -21.70 9.10 -8.26
C HIS A 48 -21.19 10.53 -8.49
N PRO A 49 -20.97 10.95 -9.77
CA PRO A 49 -20.54 12.31 -10.05
C PRO A 49 -21.62 13.31 -9.68
N ARG A 50 -21.28 14.29 -8.85
CA ARG A 50 -22.14 15.43 -8.51
C ARG A 50 -21.98 16.59 -9.49
N GLU A 51 -20.74 16.80 -9.96
CA GLU A 51 -20.40 17.88 -10.86
C GLU A 51 -19.41 17.41 -11.92
N LEU A 52 -19.70 17.75 -13.18
CA LEU A 52 -18.91 17.38 -14.36
C LEU A 52 -18.45 18.63 -15.12
N HIS A 53 -17.29 18.55 -15.75
CA HIS A 53 -16.77 19.58 -16.65
C HIS A 53 -16.40 18.96 -18.00
N THR A 54 -16.82 19.61 -19.09
CA THR A 54 -16.36 19.25 -20.43
C THR A 54 -15.22 20.18 -20.82
N VAL A 55 -14.04 19.60 -21.08
CA VAL A 55 -12.82 20.33 -21.41
C VAL A 55 -13.00 21.14 -22.69
N ALA A 56 -12.78 22.45 -22.62
CA ALA A 56 -12.74 23.35 -23.78
C ALA A 56 -11.31 23.46 -24.35
N SER A 57 -11.20 23.96 -25.58
CA SER A 57 -9.89 24.21 -26.21
C SER A 57 -9.07 25.22 -25.38
N GLY A 58 -7.80 24.87 -25.12
CA GLY A 58 -6.88 25.71 -24.36
C GLY A 58 -6.95 25.57 -22.83
N GLU A 59 -7.88 24.77 -22.29
CA GLU A 59 -7.93 24.47 -20.87
C GLU A 59 -6.83 23.46 -20.48
N SER A 60 -6.37 23.58 -19.24
CA SER A 60 -5.38 22.70 -18.60
C SER A 60 -5.94 22.17 -17.29
N VAL A 61 -5.34 21.10 -16.75
CA VAL A 61 -5.65 20.60 -15.39
C VAL A 61 -5.58 21.73 -14.36
N TYR A 62 -4.57 22.58 -14.45
CA TYR A 62 -4.41 23.71 -13.55
C TYR A 62 -5.53 24.77 -13.70
N SER A 63 -5.88 25.18 -14.93
CA SER A 63 -6.92 26.19 -15.14
C SER A 63 -8.31 25.71 -14.73
N ILE A 64 -8.59 24.41 -14.92
CA ILE A 64 -9.86 23.79 -14.49
C ILE A 64 -9.89 23.68 -12.96
N ALA A 65 -8.81 23.18 -12.31
CA ALA A 65 -8.74 23.13 -10.86
C ALA A 65 -8.96 24.52 -10.23
N LEU A 66 -8.29 25.55 -10.75
CA LEU A 66 -8.44 26.94 -10.28
C LEU A 66 -9.87 27.46 -10.45
N ARG A 67 -10.52 27.18 -11.59
CA ARG A 67 -11.92 27.59 -11.87
C ARG A 67 -12.90 27.08 -10.81
N TYR A 68 -12.70 25.85 -10.36
CA TYR A 68 -13.59 25.19 -9.39
C TYR A 68 -13.10 25.27 -7.94
N GLY A 69 -12.01 26.00 -7.67
CA GLY A 69 -11.45 26.13 -6.32
C GLY A 69 -10.86 24.83 -5.77
N LEU A 70 -10.44 23.92 -6.64
CA LEU A 70 -9.82 22.63 -6.28
C LEU A 70 -8.30 22.72 -6.33
N SER A 71 -7.65 21.84 -5.59
CA SER A 71 -6.24 21.54 -5.85
C SER A 71 -6.11 20.69 -7.13
N VAL A 72 -4.97 20.80 -7.82
CA VAL A 72 -4.63 19.90 -8.93
C VAL A 72 -4.64 18.44 -8.49
N ARG A 73 -4.18 18.18 -7.27
CA ARG A 73 -4.21 16.85 -6.64
C ARG A 73 -5.63 16.30 -6.52
N THR A 74 -6.58 17.10 -6.02
CA THR A 74 -8.00 16.72 -5.92
C THR A 74 -8.60 16.42 -7.30
N LEU A 75 -8.25 17.21 -8.32
CA LEU A 75 -8.72 16.94 -9.68
C LEU A 75 -8.19 15.61 -10.22
N TYR A 76 -6.94 15.23 -9.92
CA TYR A 76 -6.40 13.90 -10.26
C TYR A 76 -7.10 12.78 -9.47
N GLN A 77 -7.35 12.96 -8.16
CA GLN A 77 -8.08 11.99 -7.33
C GLN A 77 -9.49 11.72 -7.86
N ASN A 78 -10.15 12.76 -8.38
CA ASN A 78 -11.47 12.63 -8.98
C ASN A 78 -11.44 12.03 -10.40
N ASN A 79 -10.28 12.01 -11.06
CA ASN A 79 -10.13 11.56 -12.43
C ASN A 79 -8.95 10.58 -12.59
N PRO A 80 -9.00 9.38 -11.97
CA PRO A 80 -7.90 8.42 -11.99
C PRO A 80 -7.47 8.00 -13.40
N ALA A 81 -8.37 8.07 -14.38
CA ALA A 81 -8.05 7.81 -15.79
C ALA A 81 -6.99 8.76 -16.37
N LEU A 82 -6.76 9.93 -15.78
CA LEU A 82 -5.68 10.84 -16.16
C LEU A 82 -4.30 10.23 -15.84
N GLY A 83 -4.22 9.35 -14.83
CA GLY A 83 -2.96 8.68 -14.44
C GLY A 83 -1.86 9.69 -14.11
N GLY A 84 -2.20 10.81 -13.45
CA GLY A 84 -1.26 11.90 -13.16
C GLY A 84 -0.83 12.76 -14.36
N ARG A 85 -1.30 12.46 -15.57
CA ARG A 85 -0.91 13.19 -16.79
C ARG A 85 -1.66 14.50 -16.92
N SER A 86 -0.97 15.55 -17.38
CA SER A 86 -1.54 16.89 -17.59
C SER A 86 -2.24 17.07 -18.95
N ALA A 87 -2.05 16.13 -19.90
CA ALA A 87 -2.64 16.22 -21.23
C ALA A 87 -4.16 16.05 -21.19
N LEU A 88 -4.88 17.05 -21.69
CA LEU A 88 -6.34 17.05 -21.83
C LEU A 88 -6.71 17.23 -23.30
N TYR A 89 -7.89 16.74 -23.68
CA TYR A 89 -8.42 16.88 -25.02
C TYR A 89 -9.76 17.61 -24.99
N PRO A 90 -10.02 18.56 -25.92
CA PRO A 90 -11.34 19.21 -26.03
C PRO A 90 -12.45 18.17 -26.19
N GLY A 91 -13.54 18.34 -25.42
CA GLY A 91 -14.65 17.39 -25.34
C GLY A 91 -14.48 16.26 -24.33
N GLN A 92 -13.31 16.11 -23.71
CA GLN A 92 -13.12 15.18 -22.59
C GLN A 92 -13.99 15.59 -21.40
N THR A 93 -14.63 14.62 -20.74
CA THR A 93 -15.40 14.88 -19.52
C THR A 93 -14.53 14.56 -18.30
N LEU A 94 -14.45 15.53 -17.39
CA LEU A 94 -13.80 15.39 -16.09
C LEU A 94 -14.83 15.47 -14.96
N VAL A 95 -14.60 14.70 -13.90
CA VAL A 95 -15.37 14.82 -12.66
C VAL A 95 -14.73 15.89 -11.79
N ILE A 96 -15.54 16.87 -11.41
CA ILE A 96 -15.16 17.95 -10.49
C ILE A 96 -15.42 17.52 -9.05
N ALA A 97 -16.57 16.91 -8.80
CA ALA A 97 -16.93 16.41 -7.48
C ALA A 97 -17.79 15.15 -7.56
N TYR A 98 -17.65 14.30 -6.56
CA TYR A 98 -18.51 13.14 -6.31
C TYR A 98 -19.45 13.40 -5.13
N ASP A 99 -20.51 12.58 -4.99
CA ASP A 99 -21.42 12.57 -3.85
C ASP A 99 -20.87 11.72 -2.67
N ASP A 100 -19.56 11.63 -2.55
CA ASP A 100 -18.91 10.92 -1.44
C ASP A 100 -18.85 11.82 -0.19
N THR A 101 -18.88 11.19 0.97
CA THR A 101 -18.77 11.86 2.27
C THR A 101 -17.64 11.24 3.07
N PRO A 102 -16.40 11.73 2.91
CA PRO A 102 -15.25 11.25 3.69
C PRO A 102 -15.54 11.33 5.21
N THR A 103 -15.13 10.30 5.96
CA THR A 103 -15.38 10.24 7.41
C THR A 103 -14.39 11.11 8.18
N ARG A 104 -13.15 11.16 7.72
CA ARG A 104 -12.04 11.94 8.32
C ARG A 104 -10.86 12.06 7.36
N THR A 105 -9.86 12.81 7.76
CA THR A 105 -8.54 12.81 7.12
C THR A 105 -7.75 11.57 7.56
N LEU A 106 -7.02 10.94 6.62
CA LEU A 106 -6.21 9.75 6.84
C LEU A 106 -4.81 9.95 6.23
N ALA A 107 -3.76 9.63 6.97
CA ALA A 107 -2.41 9.54 6.44
C ALA A 107 -2.26 8.26 5.60
N VAL A 108 -1.62 8.37 4.44
CA VAL A 108 -1.44 7.25 3.50
C VAL A 108 0.01 7.13 3.11
N ASN A 109 0.66 6.03 3.50
CA ASN A 109 2.00 5.67 3.05
C ASN A 109 1.92 4.63 1.93
N ALA A 110 2.93 4.60 1.06
CA ALA A 110 3.10 3.48 0.14
C ALA A 110 4.57 3.24 -0.19
N TYR A 111 4.94 1.96 -0.22
CA TYR A 111 6.28 1.51 -0.57
C TYR A 111 6.43 1.33 -2.07
N SER A 112 7.59 1.73 -2.60
CA SER A 112 7.88 1.62 -4.02
C SER A 112 9.32 1.24 -4.28
N TYR A 113 9.51 0.23 -5.12
CA TYR A 113 10.85 -0.06 -5.66
C TYR A 113 11.26 0.96 -6.72
N PRO A 114 12.57 1.30 -6.85
CA PRO A 114 13.06 2.22 -7.88
C PRO A 114 12.76 1.79 -9.32
N PHE A 115 12.52 0.51 -9.57
CA PHE A 115 12.16 0.00 -10.90
C PHE A 115 10.67 0.10 -11.25
N ILE A 116 9.83 0.74 -10.42
CA ILE A 116 8.41 0.96 -10.74
C ILE A 116 8.26 1.72 -12.05
N ARG A 117 7.21 1.41 -12.81
CA ARG A 117 6.87 2.18 -14.02
C ARG A 117 6.32 3.54 -13.65
N GLY A 118 6.84 4.60 -14.27
CA GLY A 118 6.46 5.98 -13.97
C GLY A 118 4.94 6.23 -13.99
N GLY A 119 4.22 5.68 -14.95
CA GLY A 119 2.76 5.83 -15.00
C GLY A 119 1.99 5.17 -13.85
N LEU A 120 2.56 4.13 -13.19
CA LEU A 120 1.96 3.56 -11.97
C LEU A 120 2.21 4.46 -10.76
N LEU A 121 3.41 5.02 -10.67
CA LEU A 121 3.77 5.96 -9.62
C LEU A 121 2.92 7.24 -9.72
N ASP A 122 2.86 7.86 -10.89
CA ASP A 122 2.07 9.07 -11.14
C ASP A 122 0.58 8.88 -10.83
N ALA A 123 0.03 7.69 -11.11
CA ALA A 123 -1.36 7.37 -10.79
C ALA A 123 -1.61 7.23 -9.28
N ALA A 124 -0.60 6.84 -8.49
CA ALA A 124 -0.72 6.64 -7.05
C ALA A 124 -0.43 7.92 -6.23
N LEU A 125 0.55 8.72 -6.64
CA LEU A 125 1.03 9.88 -5.89
C LEU A 125 -0.06 10.87 -5.43
N PRO A 126 -1.14 11.15 -6.20
CA PRO A 126 -2.22 12.00 -5.72
C PRO A 126 -2.92 11.50 -4.45
N TYR A 127 -2.82 10.21 -4.14
CA TYR A 127 -3.47 9.56 -3.00
C TYR A 127 -2.54 9.30 -1.80
N LEU A 128 -1.29 9.80 -1.86
CA LEU A 128 -0.29 9.49 -0.83
C LEU A 128 0.05 10.72 0.02
N THR A 129 0.10 10.53 1.34
CA THR A 129 0.79 11.44 2.27
C THR A 129 2.29 11.23 2.20
N TYR A 130 2.70 9.95 2.19
CA TYR A 130 4.10 9.52 2.15
C TYR A 130 4.37 8.56 1.00
N LEU A 131 5.54 8.72 0.39
CA LEU A 131 6.17 7.74 -0.48
C LEU A 131 7.42 7.19 0.23
N THR A 132 7.54 5.88 0.33
CA THR A 132 8.70 5.21 0.93
C THR A 132 9.47 4.41 -0.12
N PRO A 133 10.56 4.97 -0.71
CA PRO A 133 11.43 4.24 -1.63
C PRO A 133 12.09 3.04 -0.93
N PHE A 134 11.90 1.84 -1.43
CA PHE A 134 12.41 0.61 -0.84
C PHE A 134 13.68 0.15 -1.58
N THR A 135 14.86 0.02 -1.00
CA THR A 135 15.29 0.28 0.38
C THR A 135 16.78 0.63 0.39
N TYR A 136 17.22 1.44 1.34
CA TYR A 136 18.63 1.50 1.73
C TYR A 136 18.93 0.26 2.57
N GLY A 137 19.91 -0.53 2.17
CA GLY A 137 20.38 -1.68 2.92
C GLY A 137 21.59 -1.33 3.80
N ILE A 138 22.13 -2.33 4.47
CA ILE A 138 23.33 -2.22 5.31
C ILE A 138 24.35 -3.26 4.80
N ASP A 139 25.57 -2.82 4.53
CA ASP A 139 26.68 -3.69 4.11
C ASP A 139 27.26 -4.51 5.27
N ALA A 140 28.19 -5.40 4.95
CA ALA A 140 28.86 -6.29 5.92
C ALA A 140 29.66 -5.56 7.00
N ASP A 141 30.12 -4.35 6.70
CA ASP A 141 30.88 -3.49 7.62
C ASP A 141 29.99 -2.44 8.33
N GLY A 142 28.65 -2.48 8.13
CA GLY A 142 27.70 -1.54 8.74
C GLY A 142 27.50 -0.26 7.93
N THR A 143 28.09 -0.11 6.74
CA THR A 143 27.87 1.06 5.89
C THR A 143 26.52 1.02 5.20
N LEU A 144 25.97 2.21 4.90
CA LEU A 144 24.70 2.36 4.22
C LEU A 144 24.84 2.03 2.73
N LEU A 145 24.11 1.03 2.25
CA LEU A 145 24.01 0.72 0.82
C LEU A 145 23.16 1.77 0.10
N PRO A 146 23.62 2.34 -1.01
CA PRO A 146 22.89 3.40 -1.71
C PRO A 146 21.65 2.88 -2.43
N LEU A 147 20.65 3.76 -2.59
CA LEU A 147 19.44 3.52 -3.36
C LEU A 147 19.33 4.53 -4.50
N ALA A 148 18.99 4.05 -5.70
CA ALA A 148 18.76 4.90 -6.88
C ALA A 148 17.32 5.43 -6.86
N ASP A 149 17.01 6.37 -5.97
CA ASP A 149 15.67 6.86 -5.67
C ASP A 149 15.40 8.31 -6.14
N GLU A 150 16.38 8.97 -6.75
CA GLU A 150 16.30 10.38 -7.15
C GLU A 150 15.04 10.71 -7.96
N TRP A 151 14.67 9.83 -8.87
CA TRP A 151 13.51 10.06 -9.72
C TRP A 151 12.18 9.84 -8.96
N LEU A 152 12.16 8.94 -7.96
CA LEU A 152 11.01 8.75 -7.07
C LEU A 152 10.78 10.00 -6.23
N LEU A 153 11.84 10.57 -5.66
CA LEU A 153 11.79 11.80 -4.87
C LEU A 153 11.36 13.00 -5.72
N ALA A 154 11.88 13.11 -6.95
CA ALA A 154 11.47 14.15 -7.89
C ALA A 154 9.98 14.03 -8.26
N ALA A 155 9.48 12.81 -8.51
CA ALA A 155 8.07 12.57 -8.77
C ALA A 155 7.20 12.90 -7.55
N ALA A 156 7.57 12.45 -6.35
CA ALA A 156 6.86 12.75 -5.10
C ALA A 156 6.73 14.26 -4.87
N GLY A 157 7.81 15.03 -5.09
CA GLY A 157 7.83 16.49 -4.98
C GLY A 157 6.81 17.18 -5.90
N GLN A 158 6.59 16.68 -7.12
CA GLN A 158 5.61 17.24 -8.06
C GLN A 158 4.18 17.15 -7.55
N TYR A 159 3.88 16.14 -6.74
CA TYR A 159 2.56 15.91 -6.15
C TYR A 159 2.45 16.37 -4.70
N ARG A 160 3.49 17.01 -4.15
CA ARG A 160 3.57 17.42 -2.74
C ARG A 160 3.35 16.23 -1.79
N THR A 161 3.92 15.08 -2.16
CA THR A 161 3.95 13.87 -1.34
C THR A 161 5.27 13.83 -0.59
N ALA A 162 5.23 13.71 0.73
CA ALA A 162 6.42 13.62 1.56
C ALA A 162 7.14 12.27 1.33
N ALA A 163 8.47 12.25 1.37
CA ALA A 163 9.21 11.01 1.22
C ALA A 163 9.80 10.55 2.56
N LEU A 164 9.68 9.26 2.88
CA LEU A 164 10.37 8.63 4.00
C LEU A 164 11.57 7.83 3.47
N MET A 165 12.76 8.05 4.05
CA MET A 165 13.91 7.18 3.81
C MET A 165 13.62 5.81 4.42
N HIS A 166 13.76 4.74 3.64
CA HIS A 166 13.57 3.39 4.16
C HIS A 166 14.92 2.72 4.44
N LEU A 167 15.11 2.25 5.66
CA LEU A 167 16.31 1.53 6.09
C LEU A 167 15.95 0.10 6.48
N SER A 168 16.60 -0.89 5.88
CA SER A 168 16.40 -2.30 6.22
C SER A 168 17.71 -3.04 6.37
N THR A 169 17.65 -4.25 6.94
CA THR A 169 18.78 -5.19 7.00
C THR A 169 18.93 -6.04 5.72
N LEU A 170 18.39 -5.54 4.58
CA LEU A 170 18.48 -6.22 3.30
C LEU A 170 19.91 -6.15 2.78
N THR A 171 20.46 -7.32 2.39
CA THR A 171 21.78 -7.43 1.78
C THR A 171 21.74 -7.13 0.29
N GLU A 172 22.92 -7.06 -0.35
CA GLU A 172 23.04 -6.87 -1.81
C GLU A 172 22.36 -8.01 -2.61
N GLU A 173 22.26 -9.22 -2.02
CA GLU A 173 21.57 -10.36 -2.62
C GLU A 173 20.04 -10.30 -2.42
N GLY A 174 19.53 -9.28 -1.78
CA GLY A 174 18.09 -9.08 -1.55
C GLY A 174 17.51 -10.01 -0.48
N ARG A 175 18.25 -10.28 0.59
CA ARG A 175 17.80 -11.10 1.73
C ARG A 175 17.93 -10.31 3.02
N PHE A 176 16.96 -10.42 3.91
CA PHE A 176 17.11 -9.93 5.28
C PHE A 176 18.15 -10.78 6.02
N ASP A 177 19.08 -10.11 6.70
CA ASP A 177 20.18 -10.75 7.40
C ASP A 177 20.29 -10.23 8.84
N ASN A 178 20.10 -11.13 9.81
CA ASN A 178 20.22 -10.80 11.23
C ASN A 178 21.66 -10.49 11.67
N ALA A 179 22.67 -10.88 10.91
CA ALA A 179 24.05 -10.47 11.21
C ALA A 179 24.23 -8.95 11.02
N ARG A 180 23.48 -8.33 10.08
CA ARG A 180 23.49 -6.87 9.87
C ARG A 180 22.86 -6.14 11.07
N SER A 181 21.70 -6.61 11.54
CA SER A 181 21.09 -6.04 12.74
C SER A 181 21.96 -6.23 13.97
N THR A 182 22.56 -7.41 14.14
CA THR A 182 23.47 -7.71 15.27
C THR A 182 24.65 -6.75 15.27
N LEU A 183 25.32 -6.55 14.13
CA LEU A 183 26.43 -5.60 14.03
C LEU A 183 26.02 -4.19 14.49
N ILE A 184 24.90 -3.69 13.99
CA ILE A 184 24.44 -2.32 14.32
C ILE A 184 23.98 -2.21 15.77
N LEU A 185 23.39 -3.28 16.34
CA LEU A 185 22.83 -3.21 17.70
C LEU A 185 23.86 -3.48 18.80
N GLU A 186 25.01 -4.13 18.47
CA GLU A 186 26.02 -4.52 19.45
C GLU A 186 27.33 -3.71 19.35
N GLU A 187 27.66 -3.20 18.14
CA GLU A 187 28.93 -2.50 17.91
C GLU A 187 28.69 -0.98 17.82
N ALA A 188 29.10 -0.24 18.86
CA ALA A 188 28.84 1.20 18.99
C ALA A 188 29.42 2.02 17.81
N ASP A 189 30.62 1.68 17.34
CA ASP A 189 31.29 2.43 16.25
C ASP A 189 30.54 2.22 14.92
N ALA A 190 30.04 1.00 14.63
CA ALA A 190 29.23 0.72 13.45
C ALA A 190 27.87 1.42 13.52
N GLN A 191 27.24 1.41 14.69
CA GLN A 191 25.98 2.13 14.93
C GLN A 191 26.13 3.64 14.73
N ASP A 192 27.20 4.24 15.27
CA ASP A 192 27.48 5.69 15.13
C ASP A 192 27.78 6.07 13.66
N ALA A 193 28.54 5.26 12.94
CA ALA A 193 28.82 5.46 11.52
C ALA A 193 27.55 5.38 10.66
N LEU A 194 26.69 4.40 10.91
CA LEU A 194 25.40 4.28 10.23
C LEU A 194 24.49 5.48 10.51
N MET A 195 24.37 5.89 11.78
CA MET A 195 23.57 7.06 12.16
C MET A 195 24.03 8.32 11.46
N GLN A 196 25.35 8.54 11.38
CA GLN A 196 25.90 9.69 10.65
C GLN A 196 25.52 9.65 9.17
N SER A 197 25.64 8.48 8.51
CA SER A 197 25.28 8.29 7.10
C SER A 197 23.77 8.51 6.86
N ILE A 198 22.90 8.09 7.79
CA ILE A 198 21.46 8.36 7.74
C ILE A 198 21.18 9.86 7.82
N LEU A 199 21.77 10.57 8.79
CA LEU A 199 21.59 12.02 8.95
C LEU A 199 22.03 12.79 7.69
N GLU A 200 23.18 12.45 7.14
CA GLU A 200 23.69 13.04 5.89
C GLU A 200 22.75 12.77 4.72
N THR A 201 22.27 11.55 4.58
CA THR A 201 21.37 11.16 3.49
C THR A 201 20.01 11.84 3.60
N VAL A 202 19.41 11.87 4.79
CA VAL A 202 18.12 12.53 5.04
C VAL A 202 18.21 14.03 4.68
N GLN A 203 19.29 14.71 5.09
CA GLN A 203 19.48 16.12 4.79
C GLN A 203 19.78 16.37 3.32
N ALA A 204 20.71 15.62 2.72
CA ALA A 204 21.14 15.81 1.33
C ALA A 204 20.04 15.52 0.31
N ARG A 205 19.15 14.57 0.61
CA ARG A 205 18.06 14.14 -0.26
C ARG A 205 16.70 14.72 0.13
N HIS A 206 16.64 15.55 1.18
CA HIS A 206 15.43 16.20 1.67
C HIS A 206 14.30 15.20 2.02
N TYR A 207 14.64 14.07 2.63
CA TYR A 207 13.65 13.18 3.17
C TYR A 207 12.88 13.83 4.32
N PHE A 208 11.56 13.59 4.35
CA PHE A 208 10.69 14.09 5.40
C PHE A 208 10.89 13.35 6.72
N GLY A 209 11.27 12.08 6.68
CA GLY A 209 11.48 11.23 7.85
C GLY A 209 12.20 9.94 7.49
N LEU A 210 12.29 9.05 8.48
CA LEU A 210 12.93 7.73 8.38
C LEU A 210 11.92 6.64 8.71
N ASP A 211 11.94 5.54 7.95
CA ASP A 211 11.19 4.31 8.19
C ASP A 211 12.19 3.16 8.33
N VAL A 212 12.21 2.51 9.51
CA VAL A 212 13.17 1.44 9.85
C VAL A 212 12.47 0.09 9.85
N ASP A 213 12.99 -0.83 9.04
CA ASP A 213 12.45 -2.18 8.83
C ASP A 213 13.55 -3.24 9.08
N PHE A 214 13.84 -3.51 10.35
CA PHE A 214 14.76 -4.56 10.74
C PHE A 214 13.99 -5.83 11.05
N GLU A 215 13.93 -6.73 10.07
CA GLU A 215 13.33 -8.04 10.25
C GLU A 215 14.33 -9.06 10.82
N TYR A 216 13.80 -10.10 11.49
CA TYR A 216 14.57 -11.21 12.07
C TYR A 216 15.63 -10.79 13.10
N VAL A 217 15.44 -9.68 13.80
CA VAL A 217 16.28 -9.27 14.95
C VAL A 217 16.24 -10.35 16.02
N LEU A 218 17.40 -10.69 16.61
CA LEU A 218 17.49 -11.73 17.63
C LEU A 218 16.70 -11.35 18.88
N PRO A 219 16.01 -12.30 19.54
CA PRO A 219 15.18 -12.02 20.72
C PRO A 219 15.90 -11.31 21.87
N GLU A 220 17.18 -11.63 22.08
CA GLU A 220 18.06 -11.03 23.09
C GLU A 220 18.41 -9.57 22.77
N GLN A 221 18.26 -9.13 21.53
CA GLN A 221 18.55 -7.77 21.08
C GLN A 221 17.34 -6.83 21.15
N ARG A 222 16.21 -7.30 21.64
CA ARG A 222 14.94 -6.54 21.73
C ARG A 222 15.09 -5.15 22.33
N GLU A 223 15.81 -5.05 23.44
CA GLU A 223 16.04 -3.77 24.15
C GLU A 223 17.04 -2.89 23.41
N ALA A 224 18.10 -3.49 22.85
CA ALA A 224 19.06 -2.78 22.01
C ALA A 224 18.41 -2.19 20.76
N TYR A 225 17.47 -2.91 20.13
CA TYR A 225 16.70 -2.40 19.01
C TYR A 225 15.86 -1.18 19.38
N ALA A 226 15.12 -1.23 20.49
CA ALA A 226 14.34 -0.08 20.97
C ALA A 226 15.25 1.11 21.34
N ALA A 227 16.43 0.86 21.93
CA ALA A 227 17.41 1.90 22.22
C ALA A 227 17.95 2.55 20.93
N PHE A 228 18.24 1.77 19.89
CA PHE A 228 18.67 2.29 18.58
C PHE A 228 17.59 3.17 17.93
N ILE A 229 16.32 2.74 17.92
CA ILE A 229 15.19 3.55 17.42
C ILE A 229 15.07 4.85 18.23
N THR A 230 15.25 4.80 19.54
CA THR A 230 15.22 6.00 20.40
C THR A 230 16.34 6.98 20.03
N ARG A 231 17.57 6.49 19.83
CA ARG A 231 18.71 7.33 19.38
C ARG A 231 18.43 7.98 18.01
N LEU A 232 17.91 7.22 17.04
CA LEU A 232 17.51 7.75 15.74
C LEU A 232 16.46 8.86 15.88
N ARG A 233 15.42 8.63 16.68
CA ARG A 233 14.39 9.65 16.93
C ARG A 233 14.97 10.91 17.58
N GLU A 234 15.83 10.78 18.57
CA GLU A 234 16.46 11.91 19.27
C GLU A 234 17.37 12.72 18.33
N ALA A 235 18.03 12.05 17.38
CA ALA A 235 18.86 12.72 16.38
C ALA A 235 18.06 13.40 15.26
N LEU A 236 16.96 12.80 14.82
CA LEU A 236 16.19 13.23 13.65
C LEU A 236 15.05 14.21 13.98
N ASN A 237 14.38 14.06 15.15
CA ASN A 237 13.26 14.94 15.52
C ASN A 237 13.62 16.42 15.62
N PRO A 238 14.84 16.85 16.09
CA PRO A 238 15.24 18.24 16.05
C PRO A 238 15.33 18.83 14.66
N LEU A 239 15.45 17.96 13.61
CA LEU A 239 15.44 18.35 12.20
C LEU A 239 14.02 18.36 11.61
N GLY A 240 12.99 18.04 12.41
CA GLY A 240 11.62 17.90 11.94
C GLY A 240 11.33 16.56 11.26
N CYS A 241 12.26 15.58 11.32
CA CYS A 241 12.17 14.29 10.64
C CYS A 241 11.64 13.22 11.60
N PRO A 242 10.39 12.74 11.46
CA PRO A 242 9.86 11.66 12.27
C PRO A 242 10.52 10.31 11.93
N VAL A 243 10.54 9.41 12.92
CA VAL A 243 10.99 8.01 12.77
C VAL A 243 9.77 7.09 12.91
N VAL A 244 9.57 6.28 11.87
CA VAL A 244 8.60 5.18 11.82
C VAL A 244 9.36 3.88 12.00
N VAL A 245 8.75 2.86 12.60
CA VAL A 245 9.32 1.50 12.67
C VAL A 245 8.31 0.48 12.17
N ALA A 246 8.74 -0.38 11.23
CA ALA A 246 7.94 -1.48 10.75
C ALA A 246 7.94 -2.64 11.76
N LEU A 247 6.77 -3.22 12.00
CA LEU A 247 6.56 -4.26 13.01
C LEU A 247 5.87 -5.48 12.40
N ALA A 248 6.40 -6.67 12.70
CA ALA A 248 5.76 -7.94 12.36
C ALA A 248 4.38 -8.07 13.01
N PRO A 249 3.41 -8.76 12.38
CA PRO A 249 2.02 -8.82 12.83
C PRO A 249 1.87 -9.77 14.04
N LYS A 250 1.87 -9.23 15.24
CA LYS A 250 1.69 -9.97 16.50
C LYS A 250 0.26 -9.87 17.02
N THR A 251 -0.22 -10.95 17.62
CA THR A 251 -1.51 -11.02 18.31
C THR A 251 -1.36 -11.16 19.83
N SER A 252 -0.13 -11.23 20.34
CA SER A 252 0.17 -11.25 21.77
C SER A 252 1.65 -10.91 22.05
N ALA A 253 1.95 -10.49 23.26
CA ALA A 253 3.33 -10.26 23.72
C ALA A 253 4.17 -11.56 23.67
N ALA A 254 3.55 -12.71 23.95
CA ALA A 254 4.20 -14.01 24.03
C ALA A 254 4.34 -14.73 22.68
N GLN A 255 3.99 -14.09 21.56
CA GLN A 255 4.10 -14.70 20.24
C GLN A 255 5.56 -15.02 19.93
N ARG A 256 5.85 -16.32 19.69
CA ARG A 256 7.20 -16.83 19.46
C ARG A 256 7.53 -16.85 17.97
N GLY A 257 8.83 -16.81 17.70
CA GLY A 257 9.44 -16.89 16.37
C GLY A 257 10.38 -15.73 16.11
N LEU A 258 11.45 -15.99 15.36
CA LEU A 258 12.53 -15.02 15.10
C LEU A 258 12.03 -13.70 14.49
N LEU A 259 10.96 -13.75 13.66
CA LEU A 259 10.34 -12.55 13.11
C LEU A 259 9.62 -11.69 14.17
N TYR A 260 9.19 -12.28 15.29
CA TYR A 260 8.24 -11.65 16.21
C TYR A 260 8.84 -11.21 17.54
N GLU A 261 9.78 -11.99 18.11
CA GLU A 261 10.15 -11.86 19.53
C GLU A 261 10.83 -10.53 19.85
N ALA A 262 11.69 -10.03 18.96
CA ALA A 262 12.31 -8.71 19.11
C ALA A 262 11.40 -7.53 18.77
N HIS A 263 10.29 -7.75 18.05
CA HIS A 263 9.30 -6.72 17.77
C HIS A 263 8.38 -6.51 18.97
N ASP A 264 8.90 -5.89 20.01
CA ASP A 264 8.14 -5.51 21.22
C ASP A 264 7.35 -4.23 20.95
N TYR A 265 6.03 -4.34 20.84
CA TYR A 265 5.16 -3.22 20.49
C TYR A 265 5.20 -2.08 21.51
N ALA A 266 5.34 -2.40 22.81
CA ALA A 266 5.42 -1.38 23.85
C ALA A 266 6.75 -0.62 23.78
N LEU A 267 7.88 -1.33 23.67
CA LEU A 267 9.20 -0.72 23.59
C LEU A 267 9.38 0.09 22.31
N LEU A 268 9.08 -0.50 21.15
CA LEU A 268 9.26 0.14 19.84
C LEU A 268 8.23 1.25 19.61
N GLY A 269 6.98 1.08 20.08
CA GLY A 269 5.97 2.12 20.05
C GLY A 269 6.30 3.34 20.94
N ALA A 270 7.00 3.14 22.04
CA ALA A 270 7.52 4.24 22.86
C ALA A 270 8.76 4.90 22.22
N ALA A 271 9.61 4.09 21.57
CA ALA A 271 10.84 4.55 20.93
C ALA A 271 10.61 5.39 19.69
N ALA A 272 9.67 5.01 18.81
CA ALA A 272 9.38 5.65 17.53
C ALA A 272 8.32 6.76 17.62
N ASN A 273 8.22 7.61 16.57
CA ASN A 273 7.11 8.56 16.41
C ASN A 273 5.83 7.85 15.96
N ALA A 274 5.96 6.84 15.10
CA ALA A 274 4.86 6.00 14.63
C ALA A 274 5.34 4.56 14.38
N VAL A 275 4.40 3.63 14.26
CA VAL A 275 4.66 2.23 13.91
C VAL A 275 3.88 1.86 12.65
N PHE A 276 4.49 1.07 11.79
CA PHE A 276 3.85 0.46 10.65
C PHE A 276 3.65 -1.04 10.90
N LEU A 277 2.40 -1.48 11.04
CA LEU A 277 2.09 -2.89 11.27
C LEU A 277 1.98 -3.62 9.93
N MET A 278 2.83 -4.60 9.68
CA MET A 278 2.85 -5.43 8.46
C MET A 278 1.71 -6.46 8.46
N THR A 279 0.46 -6.01 8.45
CA THR A 279 -0.76 -6.82 8.55
C THR A 279 -1.09 -7.55 7.26
N TYR A 280 -0.15 -8.33 6.74
CA TYR A 280 -0.24 -9.15 5.53
C TYR A 280 0.68 -10.39 5.61
N GLU A 281 0.77 -11.19 4.55
CA GLU A 281 1.58 -12.41 4.42
C GLU A 281 1.10 -13.58 5.32
N TRP A 282 -0.20 -13.66 5.65
CA TRP A 282 -0.78 -14.92 6.15
C TRP A 282 -0.81 -15.97 5.05
N GLY A 283 -1.40 -15.65 3.87
CA GLY A 283 -1.12 -16.36 2.63
C GLY A 283 0.12 -15.75 1.98
N TYR A 284 1.15 -16.56 1.70
CA TYR A 284 2.41 -16.11 1.12
C TYR A 284 3.01 -17.15 0.19
N THR A 285 4.08 -16.79 -0.49
CA THR A 285 4.72 -17.59 -1.56
C THR A 285 4.96 -19.05 -1.21
N TYR A 286 5.34 -19.37 0.04
CA TYR A 286 5.70 -20.72 0.47
C TYR A 286 4.72 -21.34 1.46
N GLY A 287 3.68 -20.59 1.84
CA GLY A 287 2.61 -21.05 2.72
C GLY A 287 1.45 -21.71 1.97
N PRO A 288 0.51 -22.34 2.69
CA PRO A 288 -0.68 -22.90 2.10
C PRO A 288 -1.61 -21.84 1.51
N PRO A 289 -2.47 -22.19 0.53
CA PRO A 289 -3.41 -21.26 -0.09
C PRO A 289 -4.37 -20.65 0.94
N MET A 290 -4.32 -19.34 1.10
CA MET A 290 -5.25 -18.55 1.91
C MET A 290 -5.15 -17.06 1.57
N ALA A 291 -6.06 -16.24 2.09
CA ALA A 291 -6.01 -14.80 1.93
C ALA A 291 -4.69 -14.21 2.44
N VAL A 292 -4.14 -13.23 1.72
CA VAL A 292 -2.89 -12.54 2.11
C VAL A 292 -3.07 -11.78 3.43
N ALA A 293 -4.23 -11.14 3.60
CA ALA A 293 -4.56 -10.36 4.80
C ALA A 293 -6.01 -10.64 5.22
N PRO A 294 -6.30 -11.81 5.84
CA PRO A 294 -7.64 -12.13 6.34
C PRO A 294 -8.06 -11.11 7.41
N LEU A 295 -9.25 -10.50 7.26
CA LEU A 295 -9.68 -9.37 8.10
C LEU A 295 -9.69 -9.71 9.61
N GLY A 296 -10.08 -10.93 9.96
CA GLY A 296 -10.06 -11.40 11.36
C GLY A 296 -8.66 -11.43 11.98
N GLN A 297 -7.65 -11.79 11.18
CA GLN A 297 -6.25 -11.78 11.62
C GLN A 297 -5.71 -10.33 11.73
N VAL A 298 -6.04 -9.48 10.75
CA VAL A 298 -5.70 -8.05 10.81
C VAL A 298 -6.28 -7.43 12.07
N ARG A 299 -7.57 -7.68 12.37
CA ARG A 299 -8.24 -7.22 13.59
C ARG A 299 -7.53 -7.69 14.85
N ALA A 300 -7.18 -8.97 14.94
CA ALA A 300 -6.47 -9.51 16.12
C ALA A 300 -5.11 -8.84 16.36
N VAL A 301 -4.39 -8.46 15.28
CA VAL A 301 -3.15 -7.69 15.42
C VAL A 301 -3.43 -6.28 15.93
N LEU A 302 -4.46 -5.59 15.43
CA LEU A 302 -4.83 -4.26 15.90
C LEU A 302 -5.31 -4.29 17.36
N ASP A 303 -6.13 -5.28 17.75
CA ASP A 303 -6.58 -5.46 19.12
C ASP A 303 -5.39 -5.56 20.09
N TYR A 304 -4.36 -6.33 19.70
CA TYR A 304 -3.14 -6.43 20.52
C TYR A 304 -2.32 -5.13 20.46
N ALA A 305 -2.14 -4.53 19.29
CA ALA A 305 -1.34 -3.32 19.13
C ALA A 305 -1.86 -2.17 20.01
N LEU A 306 -3.17 -1.99 20.09
CA LEU A 306 -3.80 -0.96 20.88
C LEU A 306 -3.65 -1.15 22.41
N THR A 307 -3.22 -2.33 22.86
CA THR A 307 -2.84 -2.51 24.28
C THR A 307 -1.48 -1.89 24.60
N ALA A 308 -0.67 -1.54 23.60
CA ALA A 308 0.71 -1.11 23.76
C ALA A 308 1.03 0.22 23.03
N VAL A 309 0.30 0.57 21.98
CA VAL A 309 0.57 1.74 21.12
C VAL A 309 -0.72 2.53 20.92
N ALA A 310 -0.64 3.84 21.06
CA ALA A 310 -1.78 4.73 20.82
C ALA A 310 -2.20 4.71 19.33
N PRO A 311 -3.51 4.70 18.98
CA PRO A 311 -3.99 4.54 17.63
C PRO A 311 -3.49 5.61 16.65
N GLU A 312 -3.28 6.83 17.13
CA GLU A 312 -2.72 7.96 16.37
C GLU A 312 -1.23 7.82 16.04
N LYS A 313 -0.60 6.72 16.43
CA LYS A 313 0.78 6.34 16.06
C LYS A 313 0.81 5.12 15.14
N ILE A 314 -0.33 4.53 14.78
CA ILE A 314 -0.39 3.25 14.06
C ILE A 314 -0.75 3.48 12.59
N PHE A 315 0.09 2.96 11.70
CA PHE A 315 -0.23 2.69 10.30
C PHE A 315 -0.54 1.21 10.12
N MET A 316 -1.68 0.89 9.52
CA MET A 316 -2.06 -0.49 9.17
C MET A 316 -1.61 -0.84 7.77
N GLY A 317 -0.85 -1.91 7.61
CA GLY A 317 -0.39 -2.41 6.32
C GLY A 317 -1.52 -3.06 5.49
N ILE A 318 -1.59 -2.72 4.20
CA ILE A 318 -2.54 -3.27 3.23
C ILE A 318 -1.77 -3.81 2.03
N PRO A 319 -1.96 -5.09 1.63
CA PRO A 319 -1.29 -5.63 0.44
C PRO A 319 -2.00 -5.17 -0.84
N LEU A 320 -1.21 -4.86 -1.89
CA LEU A 320 -1.72 -4.60 -3.24
C LEU A 320 -1.50 -5.80 -4.18
N TYR A 321 -1.51 -7.02 -3.65
CA TYR A 321 -1.20 -8.23 -4.39
C TYR A 321 -2.01 -9.44 -3.87
N GLY A 322 -1.88 -10.52 -4.58
CA GLY A 322 -2.38 -11.84 -4.24
C GLY A 322 -1.43 -12.92 -4.70
N TYR A 323 -1.85 -14.15 -4.56
CA TYR A 323 -1.07 -15.32 -4.94
C TYR A 323 -1.90 -16.35 -5.69
N ASP A 324 -1.23 -17.09 -6.57
CA ASP A 324 -1.74 -18.27 -7.29
C ASP A 324 -0.91 -19.48 -6.91
N TRP A 325 -1.50 -20.43 -6.19
CA TRP A 325 -0.84 -21.66 -5.77
C TRP A 325 -1.18 -22.82 -6.71
N PRO A 326 -0.17 -23.48 -7.29
CA PRO A 326 -0.39 -24.76 -7.92
C PRO A 326 -0.72 -25.83 -6.86
N LEU A 327 -1.72 -26.67 -7.14
CA LEU A 327 -2.17 -27.72 -6.24
C LEU A 327 -1.74 -29.12 -6.71
N PRO A 328 -1.63 -30.14 -5.82
CA PRO A 328 -1.77 -30.01 -4.36
C PRO A 328 -0.65 -29.19 -3.74
N PHE A 329 -0.92 -28.49 -2.64
CA PHE A 329 0.10 -27.81 -1.86
C PHE A 329 0.97 -28.84 -1.13
N VAL A 330 2.31 -28.69 -1.29
CA VAL A 330 3.31 -29.49 -0.58
C VAL A 330 4.26 -28.53 0.13
N SER A 331 4.29 -28.62 1.46
CA SER A 331 5.17 -27.74 2.27
C SER A 331 6.63 -27.92 1.91
N GLY A 332 7.34 -26.80 1.71
CA GLY A 332 8.75 -26.79 1.30
C GLY A 332 9.00 -26.98 -0.21
N GLU A 333 7.98 -27.36 -0.99
CA GLU A 333 8.10 -27.59 -2.44
C GLU A 333 7.26 -26.59 -3.24
N THR A 334 5.99 -26.37 -2.82
CA THR A 334 5.07 -25.50 -3.55
C THR A 334 5.48 -24.04 -3.38
N ARG A 335 5.62 -23.37 -4.52
CA ARG A 335 5.85 -21.93 -4.59
C ARG A 335 4.71 -21.25 -5.34
N ALA A 336 4.02 -20.33 -4.69
CA ALA A 336 2.97 -19.54 -5.33
C ALA A 336 3.55 -18.44 -6.23
N GLU A 337 2.83 -18.12 -7.30
CA GLU A 337 3.09 -16.95 -8.14
C GLU A 337 2.40 -15.72 -7.53
N SER A 338 3.15 -14.63 -7.32
CA SER A 338 2.58 -13.37 -6.87
C SER A 338 1.92 -12.62 -8.04
N LEU A 339 0.69 -12.14 -7.83
CA LEU A 339 -0.14 -11.45 -8.82
C LEU A 339 -0.58 -10.07 -8.33
N SER A 340 -0.78 -9.12 -9.26
CA SER A 340 -1.61 -7.95 -8.95
C SER A 340 -3.10 -8.33 -8.96
N PRO A 341 -3.98 -7.54 -8.29
CA PRO A 341 -5.43 -7.73 -8.37
C PRO A 341 -5.96 -7.71 -9.81
N VAL A 342 -5.41 -6.86 -10.67
CA VAL A 342 -5.73 -6.81 -12.09
C VAL A 342 -5.39 -8.14 -12.78
N GLN A 343 -4.19 -8.68 -12.55
CA GLN A 343 -3.77 -9.97 -13.13
C GLN A 343 -4.63 -11.13 -12.62
N ALA A 344 -5.08 -11.09 -11.36
CA ALA A 344 -5.97 -12.11 -10.81
C ALA A 344 -7.33 -12.10 -11.53
N VAL A 345 -7.93 -10.93 -11.75
CA VAL A 345 -9.18 -10.79 -12.51
C VAL A 345 -9.01 -11.21 -13.97
N GLU A 346 -7.93 -10.79 -14.66
CA GLU A 346 -7.63 -11.20 -16.03
C GLU A 346 -7.46 -12.73 -16.15
N ARG A 347 -6.87 -13.37 -15.13
CA ARG A 347 -6.70 -14.83 -15.08
C ARG A 347 -8.06 -15.52 -14.93
N ALA A 348 -8.91 -15.05 -14.03
CA ALA A 348 -10.28 -15.57 -13.87
C ALA A 348 -11.08 -15.47 -15.19
N LEU A 349 -11.01 -14.32 -15.85
CA LEU A 349 -11.65 -14.07 -17.14
C LEU A 349 -11.12 -15.02 -18.24
N ARG A 350 -9.80 -15.18 -18.34
CA ARG A 350 -9.14 -16.07 -19.34
C ARG A 350 -9.56 -17.53 -19.20
N HIS A 351 -9.81 -17.98 -17.98
CA HIS A 351 -10.25 -19.35 -17.68
C HIS A 351 -11.77 -19.49 -17.59
N GLY A 352 -12.55 -18.42 -17.76
CA GLY A 352 -14.00 -18.44 -17.66
C GLY A 352 -14.52 -18.77 -16.26
N ILE A 353 -13.78 -18.45 -15.20
CA ILE A 353 -14.07 -18.79 -13.81
C ILE A 353 -14.73 -17.60 -13.12
N ALA A 354 -15.75 -17.88 -12.34
CA ALA A 354 -16.38 -16.89 -11.46
C ALA A 354 -15.53 -16.66 -10.19
N ILE A 355 -15.28 -15.38 -9.89
CA ILE A 355 -14.61 -14.95 -8.66
C ILE A 355 -15.60 -15.11 -7.50
N GLN A 356 -15.19 -15.80 -6.46
CA GLN A 356 -15.91 -15.99 -5.21
C GLN A 356 -15.41 -15.00 -4.15
N TYR A 357 -16.10 -14.95 -3.02
CA TYR A 357 -15.71 -14.10 -1.90
C TYR A 357 -15.89 -14.86 -0.59
N ASP A 358 -14.83 -14.95 0.19
CA ASP A 358 -14.87 -15.54 1.53
C ASP A 358 -15.29 -14.46 2.54
N ALA A 359 -16.46 -14.66 3.14
CA ALA A 359 -17.03 -13.70 4.08
C ALA A 359 -16.29 -13.64 5.43
N ALA A 360 -15.57 -14.68 5.81
CA ALA A 360 -14.79 -14.71 7.05
C ALA A 360 -13.44 -14.03 6.86
N ALA A 361 -12.73 -14.35 5.78
CA ALA A 361 -11.48 -13.72 5.41
C ALA A 361 -11.68 -12.29 4.88
N GLN A 362 -12.88 -11.95 4.40
CA GLN A 362 -13.19 -10.72 3.66
C GLN A 362 -12.24 -10.55 2.48
N ALA A 363 -12.09 -11.59 1.65
CA ALA A 363 -11.17 -11.63 0.53
C ALA A 363 -11.74 -12.41 -0.66
N PRO A 364 -11.49 -11.97 -1.91
CA PRO A 364 -11.85 -12.70 -3.12
C PRO A 364 -10.92 -13.89 -3.36
N TYR A 365 -11.49 -14.97 -3.90
CA TYR A 365 -10.73 -16.15 -4.31
C TYR A 365 -11.41 -16.89 -5.44
N TYR A 366 -10.67 -17.80 -6.08
CA TYR A 366 -11.22 -18.78 -7.02
C TYR A 366 -10.27 -19.96 -7.21
N HIS A 367 -10.80 -21.04 -7.77
CA HIS A 367 -10.03 -22.20 -8.22
C HIS A 367 -10.16 -22.34 -9.73
N TYR A 368 -9.12 -22.81 -10.38
CA TYR A 368 -9.14 -23.10 -11.81
C TYR A 368 -8.21 -24.27 -12.16
N THR A 369 -8.39 -24.87 -13.32
CA THR A 369 -7.46 -25.86 -13.87
C THR A 369 -6.71 -25.23 -15.05
N ASP A 370 -5.40 -25.33 -15.05
CA ASP A 370 -4.57 -24.83 -16.14
C ASP A 370 -4.65 -25.72 -17.37
N ARG A 371 -3.98 -25.32 -18.47
CA ARG A 371 -3.95 -26.10 -19.73
C ARG A 371 -3.23 -27.45 -19.59
N GLY A 372 -2.40 -27.61 -18.57
CA GLY A 372 -1.68 -28.85 -18.24
C GLY A 372 -2.51 -29.82 -17.39
N GLY A 373 -3.73 -29.44 -17.00
CA GLY A 373 -4.60 -30.21 -16.14
C GLY A 373 -4.29 -30.07 -14.64
N ARG A 374 -3.45 -29.10 -14.25
CA ARG A 374 -3.12 -28.84 -12.87
C ARG A 374 -4.14 -27.89 -12.24
N GLU A 375 -4.63 -28.24 -11.06
CA GLU A 375 -5.51 -27.36 -10.27
C GLU A 375 -4.72 -26.24 -9.60
N HIS A 376 -5.35 -25.09 -9.45
CA HIS A 376 -4.82 -23.89 -8.83
C HIS A 376 -5.81 -23.27 -7.86
N ALA A 377 -5.31 -22.62 -6.81
CA ALA A 377 -6.07 -21.77 -5.91
C ALA A 377 -5.51 -20.34 -5.97
N VAL A 378 -6.37 -19.35 -6.17
CA VAL A 378 -5.99 -17.93 -6.23
C VAL A 378 -6.69 -17.18 -5.11
N TRP A 379 -5.92 -16.39 -4.33
CA TRP A 379 -6.43 -15.43 -3.37
C TRP A 379 -5.80 -14.07 -3.64
N PHE A 380 -6.60 -13.00 -3.56
CA PHE A 380 -6.14 -11.65 -3.89
C PHE A 380 -6.95 -10.58 -3.15
N GLU A 381 -6.78 -9.30 -3.49
CA GLU A 381 -7.56 -8.18 -2.96
C GLU A 381 -8.50 -7.61 -4.03
N ASP A 382 -9.71 -7.21 -3.65
CA ASP A 382 -10.64 -6.46 -4.50
C ASP A 382 -11.24 -5.24 -3.76
N ALA A 383 -12.12 -4.51 -4.39
CA ALA A 383 -12.71 -3.32 -3.79
C ALA A 383 -13.41 -3.60 -2.45
N ARG A 384 -14.03 -4.79 -2.28
CA ARG A 384 -14.71 -5.20 -1.03
C ARG A 384 -13.72 -5.42 0.10
N SER A 385 -12.63 -6.12 -0.19
CA SER A 385 -11.60 -6.42 0.82
C SER A 385 -10.82 -5.17 1.23
N ILE A 386 -10.60 -4.24 0.29
CA ILE A 386 -10.01 -2.92 0.58
C ILE A 386 -10.98 -2.08 1.42
N GLU A 387 -12.27 -2.01 1.05
CA GLU A 387 -13.26 -1.29 1.86
C GLU A 387 -13.30 -1.83 3.29
N ALA A 388 -13.33 -3.14 3.48
CA ALA A 388 -13.35 -3.76 4.81
C ALA A 388 -12.13 -3.38 5.66
N LYS A 389 -10.92 -3.36 5.07
CA LYS A 389 -9.69 -2.95 5.76
C LYS A 389 -9.66 -1.44 6.06
N LEU A 390 -10.09 -0.61 5.13
CA LEU A 390 -10.16 0.84 5.34
C LEU A 390 -11.18 1.21 6.41
N ARG A 391 -12.35 0.55 6.44
CA ARG A 391 -13.33 0.72 7.52
C ARG A 391 -12.78 0.23 8.87
N LEU A 392 -11.95 -0.79 8.88
CA LEU A 392 -11.27 -1.24 10.10
C LEU A 392 -10.31 -0.15 10.61
N ALA A 393 -9.53 0.47 9.73
CA ALA A 393 -8.66 1.60 10.11
C ALA A 393 -9.45 2.79 10.67
N ASP A 394 -10.66 3.05 10.15
CA ASP A 394 -11.57 4.07 10.67
C ASP A 394 -12.16 3.69 12.04
N GLU A 395 -12.64 2.46 12.19
CA GLU A 395 -13.19 1.91 13.43
C GLU A 395 -12.19 2.04 14.60
N TYR A 396 -10.92 1.79 14.34
CA TYR A 396 -9.84 1.88 15.34
C TYR A 396 -9.21 3.27 15.45
N HIS A 397 -9.68 4.25 14.69
CA HIS A 397 -9.15 5.62 14.66
C HIS A 397 -7.63 5.69 14.43
N LEU A 398 -7.10 4.82 13.57
CA LEU A 398 -5.67 4.74 13.30
C LEU A 398 -5.16 6.03 12.65
N GLN A 399 -3.88 6.36 12.83
CA GLN A 399 -3.21 7.46 12.14
C GLN A 399 -3.32 7.32 10.63
N GLY A 400 -3.10 6.12 10.12
CA GLY A 400 -3.08 5.91 8.70
C GLY A 400 -3.08 4.45 8.26
N VAL A 401 -2.90 4.30 6.97
CA VAL A 401 -2.66 3.03 6.29
C VAL A 401 -1.40 3.11 5.45
N GLY A 402 -0.81 1.95 5.15
CA GLY A 402 0.33 1.91 4.24
C GLY A 402 0.24 0.71 3.31
N TYR A 403 0.64 0.91 2.05
CA TYR A 403 0.47 -0.07 0.99
C TYR A 403 1.79 -0.75 0.62
N TRP A 404 1.83 -2.07 0.69
CA TRP A 404 2.88 -2.90 0.14
C TRP A 404 2.39 -3.56 -1.15
N ASN A 405 2.90 -3.29 -2.36
CA ASN A 405 3.67 -2.13 -2.80
C ASN A 405 3.15 -1.63 -4.16
N LEU A 406 3.51 -0.43 -4.56
CA LEU A 406 3.00 0.28 -5.75
C LEU A 406 3.34 -0.36 -7.10
N THR A 407 4.28 -1.32 -7.18
CA THR A 407 4.59 -2.01 -8.45
C THR A 407 3.44 -2.88 -8.96
N ARG A 408 2.41 -3.07 -8.14
CA ARG A 408 1.21 -3.87 -8.45
C ARG A 408 0.02 -2.96 -8.73
N PRO A 409 -0.46 -2.84 -9.99
CA PRO A 409 -1.58 -1.96 -10.33
C PRO A 409 -2.88 -2.42 -9.67
N PHE A 410 -3.55 -1.48 -9.00
CA PHE A 410 -4.86 -1.70 -8.40
C PHE A 410 -5.69 -0.39 -8.38
N PRO A 411 -6.25 0.06 -9.51
CA PRO A 411 -6.97 1.34 -9.61
C PRO A 411 -8.14 1.48 -8.64
N GLN A 412 -8.89 0.41 -8.40
CA GLN A 412 -10.05 0.41 -7.50
C GLN A 412 -9.69 0.77 -6.06
N ASN A 413 -8.47 0.42 -5.59
CA ASN A 413 -7.99 0.78 -4.26
C ASN A 413 -8.07 2.30 -4.04
N TRP A 414 -7.59 3.07 -5.00
CA TRP A 414 -7.56 4.53 -4.91
C TRP A 414 -8.97 5.13 -4.92
N ALA A 415 -9.88 4.54 -5.68
CA ALA A 415 -11.27 4.98 -5.74
C ALA A 415 -12.00 4.73 -4.42
N VAL A 416 -11.81 3.56 -3.80
CA VAL A 416 -12.37 3.23 -2.48
C VAL A 416 -11.78 4.14 -1.41
N LEU A 417 -10.46 4.31 -1.37
CA LEU A 417 -9.76 5.16 -0.41
C LEU A 417 -10.30 6.59 -0.46
N ALA A 418 -10.31 7.22 -1.65
CA ALA A 418 -10.74 8.61 -1.81
C ALA A 418 -12.26 8.83 -1.64
N SER A 419 -13.07 7.77 -1.62
CA SER A 419 -14.49 7.87 -1.29
C SER A 419 -14.77 7.84 0.21
N LEU A 420 -13.84 7.27 1.00
CA LEU A 420 -13.99 7.09 2.45
C LEU A 420 -13.23 8.16 3.25
N PHE A 421 -12.12 8.67 2.70
CA PHE A 421 -11.22 9.56 3.44
C PHE A 421 -10.74 10.75 2.60
N ASP A 422 -10.54 11.87 3.26
CA ASP A 422 -9.66 12.91 2.79
C ASP A 422 -8.20 12.51 3.04
N ILE A 423 -7.33 12.72 2.06
CA ILE A 423 -5.93 12.32 2.18
C ILE A 423 -5.12 13.46 2.80
N GLU A 424 -4.42 13.16 3.89
CA GLU A 424 -3.55 14.12 4.56
C GLU A 424 -2.45 14.64 3.62
N THR A 425 -2.21 15.95 3.67
CA THR A 425 -1.18 16.63 2.89
C THR A 425 -0.28 17.42 3.84
N LEU A 426 1.03 17.16 3.78
CA LEU A 426 2.04 17.76 4.68
C LEU A 426 2.87 18.85 4.03
N LEU A 427 2.94 18.90 2.69
CA LEU A 427 3.79 19.82 1.92
C LEU A 427 2.96 20.83 1.11
#